data_c2b4f7e1d460f721c763fee908ac9f5f
#
_entry.id   c2b4f7e1d460f721c763fee908ac9f5f
#
_cell.length_a   1.000
_cell.length_b   1.000
_cell.length_c   1.000
_cell.angle_alpha   90.00
_cell.angle_beta   90.00
_cell.angle_gamma   90.00
#
_symmetry.space_group_name_H-M   'P 1'
#
loop_
_entity.id
_entity.type
_entity.pdbx_description
1 polymer ?
#
loop_
_entity_poly.entity_id
_entity_poly.type
_entity_poly.pdbx_seq_one_letter_code
_entity_poly.pdbx_strand_id
1 'polypeptide(L)'
;MAEIKFSPEAIFDLQQTQAYSTNELCNEQAAVNTIAKITKRIRVLADFPASGASLSSIVGFETEYRFLICGNYTAFYRIENQTVNIIRVLYGRRNFMQILFGEPDDH
;
A
#
# COMPACT_ATOMS: atom_id res chain seq x y z
N MET A 1 -10.94 -10.39 -14.40
CA MET A 1 -9.99 -9.34 -13.98
C MET A 1 -10.63 -8.47 -12.93
N ALA A 2 -9.96 -8.29 -11.82
CA ALA A 2 -10.48 -7.47 -10.73
C ALA A 2 -10.25 -5.99 -11.02
N GLU A 3 -11.17 -5.16 -10.55
CA GLU A 3 -11.02 -3.72 -10.64
C GLU A 3 -10.13 -3.27 -9.48
N ILE A 4 -9.28 -2.27 -9.71
CA ILE A 4 -8.42 -1.73 -8.66
C ILE A 4 -8.86 -0.31 -8.36
N LYS A 5 -9.15 -0.03 -7.09
CA LYS A 5 -9.52 1.31 -6.64
C LYS A 5 -8.58 1.75 -5.54
N PHE A 6 -8.28 3.04 -5.52
CA PHE A 6 -7.42 3.62 -4.50
C PHE A 6 -8.27 4.49 -3.59
N SER A 7 -8.09 4.32 -2.27
CA SER A 7 -8.73 5.20 -1.31
C SER A 7 -8.13 6.60 -1.40
N PRO A 8 -8.83 7.63 -0.93
CA PRO A 8 -8.24 8.97 -0.86
C PRO A 8 -6.95 8.99 -0.06
N GLU A 9 -6.88 8.19 1.01
CA GLU A 9 -5.69 8.10 1.84
C GLU A 9 -4.53 7.48 1.07
N ALA A 10 -4.80 6.46 0.26
CA ALA A 10 -3.76 5.82 -0.55
C ALA A 10 -3.23 6.79 -1.60
N ILE A 11 -4.12 7.57 -2.21
CA ILE A 11 -3.71 8.58 -3.19
C ILE A 11 -2.81 9.61 -2.51
N PHE A 12 -3.20 10.06 -1.31
CA PHE A 12 -2.40 11.01 -0.55
C PHE A 12 -1.02 10.41 -0.23
N ASP A 13 -0.99 9.12 0.15
CA ASP A 13 0.29 8.45 0.44
C ASP A 13 1.21 8.48 -0.78
N LEU A 14 0.66 8.23 -1.96
CA LEU A 14 1.47 8.26 -3.19
C LEU A 14 1.96 9.67 -3.51
N GLN A 15 1.12 10.67 -3.26
CA GLN A 15 1.53 12.07 -3.47
C GLN A 15 2.65 12.44 -2.50
N GLN A 16 2.57 12.00 -1.24
CA GLN A 16 3.63 12.26 -0.28
C GLN A 16 4.92 11.57 -0.66
N THR A 17 4.84 10.35 -1.19
CA THR A 17 6.00 9.62 -1.66
C THR A 17 6.67 10.38 -2.80
N GLN A 18 5.89 10.90 -3.75
CA GLN A 18 6.44 11.65 -4.87
C GLN A 18 7.10 12.95 -4.38
N ALA A 19 6.44 13.65 -3.47
CA ALA A 19 6.96 14.91 -2.94
C ALA A 19 8.27 14.68 -2.19
N TYR A 20 8.36 13.62 -1.41
CA TYR A 20 9.58 13.31 -0.69
C TYR A 20 10.73 13.07 -1.67
N SER A 21 10.50 12.23 -2.68
CA SER A 21 11.57 11.91 -3.64
C SER A 21 12.01 13.14 -4.43
N THR A 22 11.07 14.00 -4.81
CA THR A 22 11.40 15.20 -5.58
C THR A 22 12.12 16.23 -4.72
N ASN A 23 11.59 16.48 -3.52
CA ASN A 23 12.10 17.57 -2.68
C ASN A 23 13.32 17.19 -1.85
N GLU A 24 13.28 16.01 -1.23
CA GLU A 24 14.37 15.59 -0.34
C GLU A 24 15.54 15.02 -1.10
N LEU A 25 15.28 14.26 -2.17
CA LEU A 25 16.33 13.64 -2.96
C LEU A 25 16.73 14.49 -4.16
N CYS A 26 15.97 15.57 -4.42
CA CYS A 26 16.23 16.48 -5.52
C CYS A 26 16.34 15.74 -6.86
N ASN A 27 15.46 14.75 -7.07
CA ASN A 27 15.56 13.89 -8.23
C ASN A 27 14.16 13.50 -8.71
N GLU A 28 13.65 14.23 -9.68
CA GLU A 28 12.32 13.98 -10.23
C GLU A 28 12.22 12.59 -10.88
N GLN A 29 13.30 12.12 -11.49
CA GLN A 29 13.29 10.82 -12.12
C GLN A 29 13.17 9.71 -11.08
N ALA A 30 13.80 9.87 -9.93
CA ALA A 30 13.66 8.91 -8.85
C ALA A 30 12.20 8.87 -8.34
N ALA A 31 11.54 10.02 -8.28
CA ALA A 31 10.14 10.07 -7.86
C ALA A 31 9.26 9.32 -8.86
N VAL A 32 9.44 9.56 -10.14
CA VAL A 32 8.67 8.89 -11.18
C VAL A 32 8.91 7.38 -11.13
N ASN A 33 10.17 6.98 -10.98
CA ASN A 33 10.52 5.56 -10.94
C ASN A 33 9.90 4.86 -9.73
N THR A 34 9.91 5.51 -8.57
CA THR A 34 9.33 4.93 -7.36
C THR A 34 7.84 4.71 -7.51
N ILE A 35 7.12 5.73 -7.99
CA ILE A 35 5.68 5.62 -8.16
C ILE A 35 5.35 4.57 -9.24
N ALA A 36 6.11 4.54 -10.33
CA ALA A 36 5.89 3.56 -11.39
C ALA A 36 6.10 2.13 -10.87
N LYS A 37 7.12 1.92 -10.04
CA LYS A 37 7.39 0.61 -9.48
C LYS A 37 6.24 0.15 -8.57
N ILE A 38 5.75 1.07 -7.72
CA ILE A 38 4.65 0.76 -6.83
C ILE A 38 3.39 0.42 -7.62
N THR A 39 3.03 1.25 -8.59
CA THR A 39 1.79 1.03 -9.35
C THR A 39 1.88 -0.21 -10.22
N LYS A 40 3.06 -0.51 -10.76
CA LYS A 40 3.23 -1.72 -11.56
C LYS A 40 2.99 -2.97 -10.72
N ARG A 41 3.49 -2.99 -9.47
CA ARG A 41 3.25 -4.11 -8.58
C ARG A 41 1.77 -4.22 -8.22
N ILE A 42 1.13 -3.10 -7.96
CA ILE A 42 -0.29 -3.10 -7.61
C ILE A 42 -1.14 -3.62 -8.76
N ARG A 43 -0.78 -3.33 -10.00
CA ARG A 43 -1.56 -3.80 -11.16
C ARG A 43 -1.60 -5.32 -11.25
N VAL A 44 -0.62 -6.01 -10.70
CA VAL A 44 -0.64 -7.47 -10.67
C VAL A 44 -1.89 -7.97 -9.95
N LEU A 45 -2.42 -7.20 -9.00
CA LEU A 45 -3.60 -7.58 -8.24
C LEU A 45 -4.86 -7.63 -9.10
N ALA A 46 -4.87 -7.01 -10.26
CA ALA A 46 -6.03 -7.10 -11.15
C ALA A 46 -6.22 -8.53 -11.65
N ASP A 47 -5.10 -9.22 -11.93
CA ASP A 47 -5.14 -10.60 -12.41
C ASP A 47 -5.02 -11.60 -11.26
N PHE A 48 -4.31 -11.24 -10.21
CA PHE A 48 -4.05 -12.14 -9.08
C PHE A 48 -4.32 -11.41 -7.77
N PRO A 49 -5.60 -11.18 -7.42
CA PRO A 49 -5.92 -10.38 -6.22
C PRO A 49 -5.36 -10.96 -4.93
N ALA A 50 -5.19 -12.27 -4.86
CA ALA A 50 -4.69 -12.92 -3.65
C ALA A 50 -3.17 -13.08 -3.64
N SER A 51 -2.45 -12.42 -4.57
CA SER A 51 -0.99 -12.58 -4.62
C SER A 51 -0.28 -11.95 -3.43
N GLY A 52 -0.89 -10.99 -2.76
CA GLY A 52 -0.35 -10.46 -1.52
C GLY A 52 -0.63 -11.41 -0.37
N ALA A 53 0.03 -11.18 0.76
CA ALA A 53 -0.13 -12.03 1.93
C ALA A 53 -1.24 -11.51 2.84
N SER A 54 -1.85 -12.42 3.60
CA SER A 54 -2.87 -12.04 4.57
C SER A 54 -2.19 -11.36 5.77
N LEU A 55 -2.74 -10.23 6.18
CA LEU A 55 -2.21 -9.51 7.32
C LEU A 55 -2.51 -10.25 8.63
N SER A 56 -3.50 -11.14 8.64
CA SER A 56 -3.83 -11.93 9.82
C SER A 56 -2.63 -12.70 10.36
N SER A 57 -1.74 -13.16 9.47
CA SER A 57 -0.58 -13.92 9.89
C SER A 57 0.44 -13.09 10.66
N ILE A 58 0.38 -11.77 10.51
CA ILE A 58 1.32 -10.88 11.18
C ILE A 58 0.73 -10.31 12.47
N VAL A 59 -0.55 -9.91 12.41
CA VAL A 59 -1.15 -9.19 13.55
C VAL A 59 -1.71 -10.10 14.62
N GLY A 60 -1.88 -11.40 14.31
CA GLY A 60 -2.33 -12.36 15.31
C GLY A 60 -3.83 -12.39 15.54
N PHE A 61 -4.61 -11.71 14.70
CA PHE A 61 -6.07 -11.79 14.75
C PHE A 61 -6.62 -11.76 13.33
N GLU A 62 -7.88 -12.17 13.16
CA GLU A 62 -8.49 -12.23 11.85
C GLU A 62 -8.74 -10.84 11.31
N THR A 63 -8.39 -10.63 10.05
CA THR A 63 -8.66 -9.38 9.37
C THR A 63 -8.75 -9.66 7.88
N GLU A 64 -9.50 -8.83 7.17
CA GLU A 64 -9.60 -8.94 5.72
C GLU A 64 -8.47 -8.21 4.99
N TYR A 65 -7.62 -7.52 5.73
CA TYR A 65 -6.52 -6.80 5.09
C TYR A 65 -5.47 -7.77 4.55
N ARG A 66 -4.92 -7.39 3.42
CA ARG A 66 -3.80 -8.08 2.81
C ARG A 66 -2.73 -7.04 2.52
N PHE A 67 -1.50 -7.48 2.29
CA PHE A 67 -0.44 -6.54 1.96
C PHE A 67 0.41 -7.08 0.82
N LEU A 68 1.01 -6.15 0.06
CA LEU A 68 1.86 -6.46 -1.07
C LEU A 68 3.11 -5.59 -0.98
N ILE A 69 4.28 -6.23 -1.03
CA ILE A 69 5.54 -5.49 -0.98
C ILE A 69 5.83 -4.90 -2.35
N CYS A 70 6.06 -3.59 -2.39
CA CYS A 70 6.34 -2.85 -3.62
C CYS A 70 7.66 -2.11 -3.43
N GLY A 71 8.77 -2.81 -3.60
CA GLY A 71 10.08 -2.23 -3.30
C GLY A 71 10.21 -1.96 -1.81
N ASN A 72 10.46 -0.70 -1.45
CA ASN A 72 10.56 -0.31 -0.04
C ASN A 72 9.22 0.10 0.55
N TYR A 73 8.14 -0.03 -0.21
CA TYR A 73 6.81 0.36 0.22
C TYR A 73 5.91 -0.85 0.36
N THR A 74 4.87 -0.73 1.16
CA THR A 74 3.89 -1.80 1.35
C THR A 74 2.50 -1.24 1.04
N ALA A 75 1.81 -1.91 0.12
CA ALA A 75 0.42 -1.55 -0.19
C ALA A 75 -0.49 -2.44 0.64
N PHE A 76 -1.35 -1.82 1.45
CA PHE A 76 -2.34 -2.53 2.25
C PHE A 76 -3.68 -2.43 1.52
N TYR A 77 -4.33 -3.58 1.33
CA TYR A 77 -5.55 -3.61 0.52
C TYR A 77 -6.54 -4.63 1.05
N ARG A 78 -7.77 -4.52 0.56
CA ARG A 78 -8.81 -5.51 0.83
C ARG A 78 -9.47 -5.87 -0.49
N ILE A 79 -10.00 -7.09 -0.57
CA ILE A 79 -10.73 -7.56 -1.74
C ILE A 79 -12.21 -7.60 -1.38
N GLU A 80 -13.02 -6.88 -2.16
CA GLU A 80 -14.47 -6.81 -1.95
C GLU A 80 -15.16 -6.94 -3.28
N ASN A 81 -15.96 -8.00 -3.46
CA ASN A 81 -16.76 -8.18 -4.67
C ASN A 81 -15.98 -8.01 -5.96
N GLN A 82 -14.84 -8.68 -6.04
CA GLN A 82 -13.95 -8.63 -7.21
C GLN A 82 -13.30 -7.26 -7.42
N THR A 83 -13.34 -6.42 -6.41
CA THR A 83 -12.65 -5.14 -6.44
C THR A 83 -11.51 -5.19 -5.42
N VAL A 84 -10.32 -4.76 -5.85
CA VAL A 84 -9.18 -4.61 -4.97
C VAL A 84 -9.14 -3.16 -4.52
N ASN A 85 -9.39 -2.94 -3.23
CA ASN A 85 -9.38 -1.59 -2.66
C ASN A 85 -8.05 -1.35 -1.98
N ILE A 86 -7.23 -0.48 -2.56
CA ILE A 86 -5.95 -0.10 -1.97
C ILE A 86 -6.23 0.92 -0.89
N ILE A 87 -6.00 0.54 0.37
CA ILE A 87 -6.37 1.35 1.52
C ILE A 87 -5.27 2.31 1.91
N ARG A 88 -4.02 1.83 1.97
CA ARG A 88 -2.86 2.67 2.30
C ARG A 88 -1.63 2.17 1.56
N VAL A 89 -0.69 3.07 1.30
CA VAL A 89 0.62 2.73 0.75
C VAL A 89 1.66 3.38 1.65
N LEU A 90 2.35 2.56 2.45
CA LEU A 90 3.24 3.07 3.49
C LEU A 90 4.68 2.66 3.21
N TYR A 91 5.62 3.47 3.69
CA TYR A 91 7.04 3.13 3.61
C TYR A 91 7.30 2.00 4.61
N GLY A 92 7.75 0.87 4.10
CA GLY A 92 7.92 -0.31 4.94
C GLY A 92 6.60 -0.73 5.55
N ARG A 93 6.55 -0.84 6.87
CA ARG A 93 5.32 -1.13 7.60
C ARG A 93 5.10 -0.11 8.71
N ARG A 94 5.50 1.13 8.43
CA ARG A 94 5.49 2.19 9.44
C ARG A 94 4.08 2.41 9.99
N ASN A 95 3.92 2.26 11.31
CA ASN A 95 2.67 2.55 12.03
C ASN A 95 1.41 1.93 11.45
N PHE A 96 1.54 0.79 10.74
CA PHE A 96 0.38 0.24 10.05
C PHE A 96 -0.73 -0.17 11.04
N MET A 97 -0.36 -0.62 12.23
CA MET A 97 -1.37 -1.03 13.21
C MET A 97 -2.25 0.16 13.61
N GLN A 98 -1.63 1.28 13.90
CA GLN A 98 -2.39 2.47 14.27
C GLN A 98 -3.19 3.00 13.08
N ILE A 99 -2.58 3.01 11.91
CA ILE A 99 -3.20 3.57 10.72
C ILE A 99 -4.41 2.73 10.28
N LEU A 100 -4.27 1.40 10.25
CA LEU A 100 -5.32 0.54 9.74
C LEU A 100 -6.37 0.19 10.80
N PHE A 101 -5.96 0.07 12.06
CA PHE A 101 -6.83 -0.46 13.11
C PHE A 101 -7.09 0.53 14.24
N GLY A 102 -6.44 1.68 14.23
CA GLY A 102 -6.63 2.66 15.29
C GLY A 102 -6.03 2.25 16.62
N GLU A 103 -5.15 1.23 16.63
CA GLU A 103 -4.53 0.80 17.87
C GLU A 103 -3.53 1.83 18.35
N PRO A 104 -3.51 2.18 19.64
CA PRO A 104 -2.51 3.09 20.15
C PRO A 104 -1.13 2.47 19.99
N ASP A 105 -0.16 3.34 19.74
CA ASP A 105 1.20 2.90 19.64
C ASP A 105 1.68 2.72 21.04
N ASP A 106 1.84 1.51 21.49
CA ASP A 106 2.05 1.23 22.81
C ASP A 106 3.32 1.39 23.27
N HIS A 107 3.89 1.88 23.13
CA HIS A 107 5.06 1.98 23.57
C HIS A 107 5.55 1.40 24.24
#